data_6b8269487fd1bebcdfa4c4179eb06819
#
_entry.id   6b8269487fd1bebcdfa4c4179eb06819
#
_cell.length_a   1.000
_cell.length_b   1.000
_cell.length_c   1.000
_cell.angle_alpha   90.00
_cell.angle_beta   90.00
_cell.angle_gamma   90.00
#
_symmetry.space_group_name_H-M   'P 1'
#
loop_
_entity.id
_entity.type
_entity.pdbx_description
1 polymer ?
#
loop_
_entity_poly.entity_id
_entity_poly.type
_entity_poly.pdbx_seq_one_letter_code
_entity_poly.pdbx_strand_id
1 'polypeptide(L)'
;EVTKSLNDHYVDCFGGPDAAHESFTSLQKAINFSMTSFITTGGIRGHKKSVDTFQPRSFNMGLSKGAFEASKGFGSIHPGEDPDLSIRLWNLGYKTKLIPEAYVFHKRRISWKKFYKQVYKFGMVRPILNRWHPGTKKITYWFPTLFSLGLLVSVGLFFVHIKLGIFAYMLYFIIAFFV
;
A
#
# COMPACT_ATOMS: atom_id res chain seq x y z
N GLU A 1 23.35 3.55 -7.58
CA GLU A 1 22.10 4.34 -7.77
C GLU A 1 21.74 5.13 -6.49
N VAL A 2 21.67 4.49 -5.31
CA VAL A 2 21.35 5.17 -4.04
C VAL A 2 22.35 6.30 -3.75
N THR A 3 23.64 6.02 -3.79
CA THR A 3 24.70 7.02 -3.53
C THR A 3 24.59 8.22 -4.47
N LYS A 4 24.39 7.96 -5.77
CA LYS A 4 24.18 9.01 -6.78
C LYS A 4 22.96 9.87 -6.42
N SER A 5 21.81 9.25 -6.17
CA SER A 5 20.57 9.94 -5.84
C SER A 5 20.66 10.78 -4.55
N LEU A 6 21.44 10.34 -3.55
CA LEU A 6 21.64 11.08 -2.30
C LEU A 6 22.68 12.20 -2.44
N ASN A 7 23.68 12.03 -3.30
CA ASN A 7 24.63 13.11 -3.61
C ASN A 7 23.93 14.25 -4.37
N ASP A 8 23.02 13.92 -5.31
CA ASP A 8 22.28 14.92 -6.06
C ASP A 8 21.24 15.65 -5.18
N HIS A 9 20.58 14.93 -4.30
CA HIS A 9 19.59 15.46 -3.37
C HIS A 9 19.47 14.58 -2.15
N TYR A 10 20.08 15.02 -1.06
CA TYR A 10 20.08 14.31 0.22
C TYR A 10 18.70 14.32 0.88
N VAL A 11 18.34 13.18 1.47
CA VAL A 11 17.19 13.00 2.39
C VAL A 11 17.55 12.02 3.49
N ASP A 12 16.96 12.19 4.66
CA ASP A 12 17.21 11.31 5.81
C ASP A 12 16.51 9.96 5.73
N CYS A 13 15.47 9.85 4.92
CA CYS A 13 14.73 8.62 4.73
C CYS A 13 14.42 8.38 3.25
N PHE A 14 14.74 7.19 2.76
CA PHE A 14 14.51 6.82 1.38
C PHE A 14 14.18 5.34 1.25
N GLY A 15 13.76 4.94 0.08
CA GLY A 15 13.56 3.55 -0.29
C GLY A 15 13.30 3.39 -1.78
N GLY A 16 13.17 2.16 -2.23
CA GLY A 16 12.85 1.83 -3.59
C GLY A 16 11.58 0.99 -3.72
N PRO A 17 11.09 0.77 -4.94
CA PRO A 17 9.91 -0.04 -5.18
C PRO A 17 10.19 -1.53 -5.03
N ASP A 18 9.12 -2.29 -4.84
CA ASP A 18 9.15 -3.74 -4.95
C ASP A 18 9.05 -4.14 -6.42
N ALA A 19 9.78 -5.16 -6.80
CA ALA A 19 9.69 -5.79 -8.11
C ALA A 19 9.42 -7.29 -8.01
N ALA A 20 8.84 -7.86 -9.07
CA ALA A 20 8.71 -9.30 -9.23
C ALA A 20 9.83 -9.82 -10.12
N HIS A 21 10.57 -10.81 -9.63
CA HIS A 21 11.58 -11.50 -10.43
C HIS A 21 10.93 -12.46 -11.44
N GLU A 22 11.60 -12.73 -12.53
CA GLU A 22 11.10 -13.62 -13.60
C GLU A 22 10.77 -15.02 -13.09
N SER A 23 11.56 -15.54 -12.15
CA SER A 23 11.38 -16.86 -11.52
C SER A 23 10.19 -16.95 -10.56
N PHE A 24 9.50 -15.84 -10.28
CA PHE A 24 8.33 -15.86 -9.39
C PHE A 24 7.15 -16.52 -10.08
N THR A 25 6.34 -17.26 -9.31
CA THR A 25 5.13 -17.89 -9.82
C THR A 25 4.11 -16.82 -10.29
N SER A 26 3.19 -17.21 -11.17
CA SER A 26 2.12 -16.33 -11.66
C SER A 26 1.32 -15.71 -10.52
N LEU A 27 1.04 -16.48 -9.45
CA LEU A 27 0.39 -15.97 -8.25
C LEU A 27 1.22 -14.90 -7.54
N GLN A 28 2.53 -15.09 -7.38
CA GLN A 28 3.40 -14.11 -6.76
C GLN A 28 3.51 -12.84 -7.59
N LYS A 29 3.56 -12.96 -8.92
CA LYS A 29 3.54 -11.80 -9.84
C LYS A 29 2.22 -11.04 -9.73
N ALA A 30 1.07 -11.73 -9.71
CA ALA A 30 -0.24 -11.12 -9.53
C ALA A 30 -0.38 -10.41 -8.17
N ILE A 31 0.08 -11.04 -7.09
CA ILE A 31 0.10 -10.42 -5.75
C ILE A 31 1.03 -9.19 -5.76
N ASN A 32 2.21 -9.27 -6.39
CA ASN A 32 3.10 -8.12 -6.50
C ASN A 32 2.41 -6.98 -7.24
N PHE A 33 1.81 -7.25 -8.39
CA PHE A 33 1.05 -6.25 -9.16
C PHE A 33 -0.03 -5.60 -8.31
N SER A 34 -0.89 -6.38 -7.64
CA SER A 34 -1.95 -5.85 -6.78
C SER A 34 -1.42 -5.02 -5.60
N MET A 35 -0.21 -5.27 -5.12
CA MET A 35 0.38 -4.56 -4.00
C MET A 35 1.18 -3.31 -4.39
N THR A 36 1.51 -3.15 -5.67
CA THR A 36 2.34 -2.02 -6.18
C THR A 36 1.61 -1.15 -7.20
N SER A 37 0.51 -1.64 -7.78
CA SER A 37 -0.26 -0.92 -8.79
C SER A 37 -0.80 0.41 -8.24
N PHE A 38 -0.82 1.42 -9.10
CA PHE A 38 -1.44 2.71 -8.81
C PHE A 38 -2.93 2.55 -8.45
N ILE A 39 -3.64 1.69 -9.15
CA ILE A 39 -5.08 1.46 -9.00
C ILE A 39 -5.42 0.92 -7.62
N THR A 40 -4.62 -0.03 -7.11
CA THR A 40 -4.92 -0.71 -5.84
C THR A 40 -4.35 -0.02 -4.61
N THR A 41 -3.23 0.69 -4.75
CA THR A 41 -2.50 1.29 -3.63
C THR A 41 -2.26 2.79 -3.77
N GLY A 42 -2.76 3.43 -4.84
CA GLY A 42 -2.50 4.83 -5.13
C GLY A 42 -1.02 5.13 -5.41
N GLY A 43 -0.22 4.11 -5.72
CA GLY A 43 1.20 4.25 -6.03
C GLY A 43 2.13 4.49 -4.83
N ILE A 44 1.61 4.55 -3.60
CA ILE A 44 2.40 4.85 -2.38
C ILE A 44 3.49 3.81 -2.07
N ARG A 45 3.48 2.68 -2.77
CA ARG A 45 4.46 1.58 -2.61
C ARG A 45 5.56 1.60 -3.68
N GLY A 46 5.80 2.74 -4.31
CA GLY A 46 6.90 2.90 -5.25
C GLY A 46 6.49 3.01 -6.71
N HIS A 47 5.24 3.31 -7.02
CA HIS A 47 4.85 3.68 -8.38
C HIS A 47 5.37 5.10 -8.72
N LYS A 48 5.80 5.33 -9.98
CA LYS A 48 6.32 6.64 -10.44
C LYS A 48 5.31 7.78 -10.23
N LYS A 49 4.01 7.49 -10.37
CA LYS A 49 2.92 8.41 -10.03
C LYS A 49 2.33 7.96 -8.70
N SER A 50 2.46 8.74 -7.66
CA SER A 50 1.85 8.47 -6.35
C SER A 50 0.85 9.55 -6.03
N VAL A 51 -0.29 9.18 -5.46
CA VAL A 51 -1.30 10.13 -4.95
C VAL A 51 -0.91 10.72 -3.60
N ASP A 52 0.16 10.23 -3.00
CA ASP A 52 0.58 10.62 -1.65
C ASP A 52 2.09 10.52 -1.48
N THR A 53 2.58 11.03 -0.36
CA THR A 53 3.99 10.94 0.04
C THR A 53 4.44 9.47 0.10
N PHE A 54 5.59 9.18 -0.47
CA PHE A 54 6.15 7.83 -0.51
C PHE A 54 6.39 7.29 0.91
N GLN A 55 5.94 6.07 1.15
CA GLN A 55 6.15 5.35 2.40
C GLN A 55 7.14 4.20 2.18
N PRO A 56 8.41 4.37 2.55
CA PRO A 56 9.41 3.31 2.48
C PRO A 56 8.98 2.06 3.25
N ARG A 57 9.50 0.91 2.85
CA ARG A 57 9.26 -0.38 3.51
C ARG A 57 10.54 -0.87 4.17
N SER A 58 10.43 -1.39 5.38
CA SER A 58 11.57 -1.82 6.20
C SER A 58 12.58 -2.69 5.46
N PHE A 59 12.12 -3.56 4.55
CA PHE A 59 13.00 -4.43 3.75
C PHE A 59 13.76 -3.69 2.63
N ASN A 60 13.39 -2.44 2.31
CA ASN A 60 14.06 -1.59 1.33
C ASN A 60 13.97 -0.11 1.77
N MET A 61 14.47 0.17 2.96
CA MET A 61 14.47 1.49 3.57
C MET A 61 15.90 1.85 4.02
N GLY A 62 16.35 3.04 3.64
CA GLY A 62 17.52 3.68 4.24
C GLY A 62 17.05 4.81 5.14
N LEU A 63 17.71 4.95 6.28
CA LEU A 63 17.39 5.93 7.30
C LEU A 63 18.68 6.47 7.94
N SER A 64 18.81 7.78 8.07
CA SER A 64 19.94 8.36 8.79
C SER A 64 19.86 8.03 10.28
N LYS A 65 21.01 7.95 10.92
CA LYS A 65 21.09 7.70 12.37
C LYS A 65 20.30 8.74 13.15
N GLY A 66 20.45 10.02 12.79
CA GLY A 66 19.73 11.12 13.46
C GLY A 66 18.21 10.99 13.33
N ALA A 67 17.70 10.69 12.15
CA ALA A 67 16.26 10.48 11.93
C ALA A 67 15.74 9.22 12.68
N PHE A 68 16.54 8.15 12.72
CA PHE A 68 16.21 6.95 13.48
C PHE A 68 16.10 7.23 14.99
N GLU A 69 17.08 7.91 15.56
CA GLU A 69 17.10 8.26 16.99
C GLU A 69 15.97 9.25 17.34
N ALA A 70 15.78 10.31 16.53
CA ALA A 70 14.72 11.29 16.74
C ALA A 70 13.33 10.68 16.67
N SER A 71 13.10 9.74 15.75
CA SER A 71 11.82 9.02 15.62
C SER A 71 11.64 7.88 16.61
N LYS A 72 12.65 7.53 17.39
CA LYS A 72 12.71 6.37 18.30
C LYS A 72 12.57 5.02 17.55
N GLY A 73 12.94 4.99 16.27
CA GLY A 73 12.93 3.79 15.45
C GLY A 73 11.54 3.18 15.23
N PHE A 74 11.50 1.87 15.01
CA PHE A 74 10.24 1.14 14.81
C PHE A 74 9.44 1.00 16.11
N GLY A 75 8.13 1.25 16.01
CA GLY A 75 7.19 1.07 17.11
C GLY A 75 6.77 -0.40 17.32
N SER A 76 5.91 -0.64 18.30
CA SER A 76 5.44 -1.98 18.69
C SER A 76 4.30 -2.53 17.80
N ILE A 77 3.74 -1.72 16.91
CA ILE A 77 2.65 -2.16 16.03
C ILE A 77 3.18 -3.08 14.92
N HIS A 78 2.55 -4.25 14.75
CA HIS A 78 2.88 -5.18 13.65
C HIS A 78 1.63 -5.95 13.14
N PRO A 79 1.36 -5.94 11.83
CA PRO A 79 1.97 -5.09 10.79
C PRO A 79 1.56 -3.61 10.96
N GLY A 80 2.28 -2.71 10.33
CA GLY A 80 1.97 -1.26 10.37
C GLY A 80 3.14 -0.42 10.88
N GLU A 81 4.25 -1.06 11.23
CA GLU A 81 5.50 -0.45 11.68
C GLU A 81 6.06 0.55 10.66
N ASP A 82 6.02 0.21 9.35
CA ASP A 82 6.53 1.09 8.29
C ASP A 82 5.73 2.40 8.16
N PRO A 83 4.38 2.36 8.01
CA PRO A 83 3.60 3.58 7.95
C PRO A 83 3.63 4.37 9.27
N ASP A 84 3.69 3.72 10.43
CA ASP A 84 3.84 4.41 11.71
C ASP A 84 5.14 5.19 11.78
N LEU A 85 6.26 4.56 11.45
CA LEU A 85 7.57 5.22 11.42
C LEU A 85 7.59 6.38 10.40
N SER A 86 7.06 6.16 9.19
CA SER A 86 7.02 7.20 8.16
C SER A 86 6.24 8.43 8.61
N ILE A 87 5.09 8.24 9.25
CA ILE A 87 4.26 9.35 9.76
C ILE A 87 4.99 10.09 10.89
N ARG A 88 5.66 9.39 11.80
CA ARG A 88 6.45 10.02 12.87
C ARG A 88 7.63 10.83 12.31
N LEU A 89 8.30 10.32 11.28
CA LEU A 89 9.35 11.06 10.57
C LEU A 89 8.80 12.34 9.93
N TRP A 90 7.67 12.28 9.25
CA TRP A 90 7.06 13.48 8.66
C TRP A 90 6.63 14.51 9.70
N ASN A 91 6.08 14.06 10.83
CA ASN A 91 5.71 14.95 11.95
C ASN A 91 6.92 15.65 12.58
N LEU A 92 8.11 15.03 12.47
CA LEU A 92 9.39 15.61 12.90
C LEU A 92 10.05 16.48 11.80
N GLY A 93 9.41 16.65 10.65
CA GLY A 93 9.92 17.47 9.54
C GLY A 93 10.83 16.73 8.55
N TYR A 94 11.10 15.44 8.77
CA TYR A 94 11.89 14.64 7.84
C TYR A 94 11.09 14.32 6.57
N LYS A 95 11.80 14.24 5.43
CA LYS A 95 11.21 13.89 4.14
C LYS A 95 11.55 12.45 3.75
N THR A 96 10.63 11.79 3.07
CA THR A 96 10.88 10.49 2.46
C THR A 96 11.03 10.61 0.96
N LYS A 97 11.99 9.88 0.36
CA LYS A 97 12.29 9.90 -1.07
C LYS A 97 12.15 8.50 -1.68
N LEU A 98 11.43 8.41 -2.79
CA LEU A 98 11.46 7.25 -3.65
C LEU A 98 12.68 7.34 -4.57
N ILE A 99 13.49 6.28 -4.61
CA ILE A 99 14.56 6.07 -5.58
C ILE A 99 14.10 4.91 -6.48
N PRO A 100 13.55 5.18 -7.67
CA PRO A 100 12.94 4.14 -8.51
C PRO A 100 13.91 3.05 -8.94
N GLU A 101 15.19 3.40 -9.09
CA GLU A 101 16.25 2.50 -9.53
C GLU A 101 16.74 1.58 -8.41
N ALA A 102 16.44 1.92 -7.14
CA ALA A 102 16.79 1.12 -5.97
C ALA A 102 15.71 0.06 -5.65
N TYR A 103 15.17 -0.58 -6.69
CA TYR A 103 14.17 -1.62 -6.50
C TYR A 103 14.76 -2.91 -5.91
N VAL A 104 13.90 -3.69 -5.24
CA VAL A 104 14.26 -5.01 -4.72
C VAL A 104 13.26 -6.07 -5.18
N PHE A 105 13.76 -7.27 -5.46
CA PHE A 105 12.90 -8.41 -5.75
C PHE A 105 12.34 -8.99 -4.46
N HIS A 106 11.14 -8.54 -4.10
CA HIS A 106 10.48 -8.98 -2.89
C HIS A 106 9.60 -10.21 -3.15
N LYS A 107 10.03 -11.36 -2.69
CA LYS A 107 9.28 -12.62 -2.83
C LYS A 107 8.00 -12.58 -1.98
N ARG A 108 6.88 -12.36 -2.66
CA ARG A 108 5.55 -12.26 -2.04
C ARG A 108 5.07 -13.60 -1.47
N ARG A 109 3.95 -13.56 -0.74
CA ARG A 109 3.31 -14.77 -0.19
C ARG A 109 3.01 -15.79 -1.30
N ILE A 110 3.20 -17.05 -0.97
CA ILE A 110 3.15 -18.18 -1.94
C ILE A 110 1.75 -18.80 -2.09
N SER A 111 0.73 -18.31 -1.35
CA SER A 111 -0.62 -18.86 -1.42
C SER A 111 -1.68 -17.77 -1.15
N TRP A 112 -2.87 -17.97 -1.70
CA TRP A 112 -4.04 -17.13 -1.45
C TRP A 112 -4.37 -17.00 0.03
N LYS A 113 -4.32 -18.10 0.79
CA LYS A 113 -4.57 -18.08 2.24
C LYS A 113 -3.61 -17.15 2.99
N LYS A 114 -2.32 -17.19 2.64
CA LYS A 114 -1.32 -16.31 3.26
C LYS A 114 -1.50 -14.85 2.83
N PHE A 115 -1.87 -14.61 1.58
CA PHE A 115 -2.16 -13.27 1.08
C PHE A 115 -3.40 -12.68 1.76
N TYR A 116 -4.51 -13.43 1.82
CA TYR A 116 -5.72 -13.03 2.54
C TYR A 116 -5.41 -12.65 3.99
N LYS A 117 -4.69 -13.50 4.73
CA LYS A 117 -4.29 -13.21 6.11
C LYS A 117 -3.47 -11.90 6.22
N GLN A 118 -2.63 -11.61 5.25
CA GLN A 118 -1.86 -10.37 5.22
C GLN A 118 -2.76 -9.14 5.01
N VAL A 119 -3.66 -9.19 4.03
CA VAL A 119 -4.59 -8.09 3.73
C VAL A 119 -5.55 -7.86 4.91
N TYR A 120 -6.05 -8.93 5.51
CA TYR A 120 -6.89 -8.87 6.72
C TYR A 120 -6.18 -8.13 7.86
N LYS A 121 -4.92 -8.46 8.13
CA LYS A 121 -4.11 -7.78 9.14
C LYS A 121 -3.90 -6.29 8.81
N PHE A 122 -3.72 -5.92 7.54
CA PHE A 122 -3.63 -4.51 7.15
C PHE A 122 -4.92 -3.75 7.44
N GLY A 123 -6.07 -4.39 7.19
CA GLY A 123 -7.37 -3.81 7.55
C GLY A 123 -7.53 -3.60 9.05
N MET A 124 -7.11 -4.57 9.88
CA MET A 124 -7.17 -4.46 11.34
C MET A 124 -6.30 -3.34 11.91
N VAL A 125 -5.13 -3.13 11.33
CA VAL A 125 -4.16 -2.14 11.81
C VAL A 125 -4.54 -0.71 11.44
N ARG A 126 -5.26 -0.51 10.33
CA ARG A 126 -5.61 0.84 9.87
C ARG A 126 -6.38 1.68 10.88
N PRO A 127 -7.41 1.17 11.58
CA PRO A 127 -8.08 1.91 12.66
C PRO A 127 -7.14 2.31 13.81
N ILE A 128 -6.16 1.46 14.13
CA ILE A 128 -5.17 1.74 15.18
C ILE A 128 -4.28 2.92 14.74
N LEU A 129 -3.73 2.85 13.52
CA LEU A 129 -2.93 3.95 12.96
C LEU A 129 -3.72 5.25 12.87
N ASN A 130 -5.00 5.19 12.47
CA ASN A 130 -5.87 6.37 12.43
C ASN A 130 -6.16 6.96 13.81
N ARG A 131 -6.08 6.15 14.87
CA ARG A 131 -6.20 6.62 16.25
C ARG A 131 -4.92 7.26 16.75
N TRP A 132 -3.78 6.67 16.43
CA TRP A 132 -2.45 7.20 16.81
C TRP A 132 -2.08 8.45 16.02
N HIS A 133 -2.51 8.52 14.76
CA HIS A 133 -2.20 9.59 13.82
C HIS A 133 -3.49 10.17 13.18
N PRO A 134 -4.31 10.93 13.93
CA PRO A 134 -5.63 11.37 13.45
C PRO A 134 -5.61 12.15 12.14
N GLY A 135 -4.55 12.94 11.88
CA GLY A 135 -4.37 13.71 10.65
C GLY A 135 -4.14 12.87 9.38
N THR A 136 -3.97 11.56 9.50
CA THR A 136 -3.71 10.67 8.36
C THR A 136 -4.94 9.93 7.85
N LYS A 137 -6.12 10.22 8.38
CA LYS A 137 -7.39 9.63 7.92
C LYS A 137 -7.68 10.07 6.48
N LYS A 138 -8.01 9.10 5.62
CA LYS A 138 -8.37 9.34 4.23
C LYS A 138 -9.68 8.66 3.89
N ILE A 139 -10.51 9.33 3.09
CA ILE A 139 -11.78 8.77 2.61
C ILE A 139 -11.55 7.51 1.76
N THR A 140 -10.42 7.43 1.05
CA THR A 140 -10.04 6.27 0.24
C THR A 140 -9.91 4.98 1.03
N TYR A 141 -9.74 5.03 2.34
CA TYR A 141 -9.71 3.83 3.19
C TYR A 141 -11.08 3.13 3.29
N TRP A 142 -12.17 3.81 2.91
CA TRP A 142 -13.50 3.25 2.85
C TRP A 142 -13.80 2.56 1.52
N PHE A 143 -12.99 2.77 0.48
CA PHE A 143 -13.22 2.20 -0.85
C PHE A 143 -13.39 0.68 -0.86
N PRO A 144 -12.57 -0.13 -0.16
CA PRO A 144 -12.80 -1.57 -0.10
C PRO A 144 -14.14 -1.94 0.53
N THR A 145 -14.58 -1.20 1.55
CA THR A 145 -15.88 -1.42 2.20
C THR A 145 -17.03 -1.05 1.28
N LEU A 146 -16.97 0.13 0.64
CA LEU A 146 -17.99 0.58 -0.31
C LEU A 146 -18.08 -0.37 -1.52
N PHE A 147 -16.92 -0.85 -2.00
CA PHE A 147 -16.85 -1.82 -3.08
C PHE A 147 -17.51 -3.15 -2.68
N SER A 148 -17.27 -3.66 -1.48
CA SER A 148 -17.89 -4.87 -0.98
C SER A 148 -19.41 -4.72 -0.77
N LEU A 149 -19.85 -3.57 -0.24
CA LEU A 149 -21.26 -3.26 -0.08
C LEU A 149 -21.97 -3.15 -1.44
N GLY A 150 -21.33 -2.51 -2.43
CA GLY A 150 -21.85 -2.44 -3.79
C GLY A 150 -22.07 -3.83 -4.42
N LEU A 151 -21.13 -4.76 -4.17
CA LEU A 151 -21.30 -6.15 -4.61
C LEU A 151 -22.50 -6.82 -3.93
N LEU A 152 -22.64 -6.68 -2.62
CA LEU A 152 -23.77 -7.25 -1.89
C LEU A 152 -25.11 -6.68 -2.37
N VAL A 153 -25.17 -5.38 -2.61
CA VAL A 153 -26.36 -4.71 -3.17
C VAL A 153 -26.67 -5.23 -4.56
N SER A 154 -25.66 -5.38 -5.45
CA SER A 154 -25.88 -5.89 -6.81
C SER A 154 -26.40 -7.32 -6.80
N VAL A 155 -25.89 -8.17 -5.90
CA VAL A 155 -26.43 -9.54 -5.69
C VAL A 155 -27.86 -9.49 -5.15
N GLY A 156 -28.16 -8.62 -4.18
CA GLY A 156 -29.53 -8.45 -3.67
C GLY A 156 -30.52 -8.01 -4.77
N LEU A 157 -30.14 -7.05 -5.60
CA LEU A 157 -30.95 -6.59 -6.73
C LEU A 157 -31.22 -7.68 -7.75
N PHE A 158 -30.33 -8.64 -7.91
CA PHE A 158 -30.55 -9.80 -8.79
C PHE A 158 -31.78 -10.62 -8.37
N PHE A 159 -32.03 -10.77 -7.07
CA PHE A 159 -33.21 -11.51 -6.55
C PHE A 159 -34.50 -10.70 -6.61
N VAL A 160 -34.41 -9.35 -6.60
CA VAL A 160 -35.60 -8.47 -6.69
C VAL A 160 -36.02 -8.26 -8.15
N HIS A 161 -35.04 -7.97 -9.01
CA HIS A 161 -35.28 -7.71 -10.43
C HIS A 161 -34.04 -8.11 -11.25
N ILE A 162 -34.13 -9.26 -11.92
CA ILE A 162 -33.01 -9.91 -12.60
C ILE A 162 -32.22 -8.98 -13.55
N LYS A 163 -32.93 -8.18 -14.37
CA LYS A 163 -32.26 -7.25 -15.31
C LYS A 163 -31.49 -6.16 -14.59
N LEU A 164 -32.06 -5.62 -13.51
CA LEU A 164 -31.40 -4.60 -12.70
C LEU A 164 -30.16 -5.17 -11.96
N GLY A 165 -30.29 -6.41 -11.44
CA GLY A 165 -29.18 -7.12 -10.82
C GLY A 165 -28.04 -7.39 -11.81
N ILE A 166 -28.35 -7.88 -13.02
CA ILE A 166 -27.35 -8.09 -14.08
C ILE A 166 -26.66 -6.77 -14.44
N PHE A 167 -27.43 -5.69 -14.64
CA PHE A 167 -26.86 -4.38 -14.97
C PHE A 167 -25.94 -3.88 -13.86
N ALA A 168 -26.38 -3.92 -12.61
CA ALA A 168 -25.56 -3.50 -11.46
C ALA A 168 -24.29 -4.33 -11.31
N TYR A 169 -24.38 -5.65 -11.54
CA TYR A 169 -23.24 -6.56 -11.49
C TYR A 169 -22.24 -6.29 -12.63
N MET A 170 -22.73 -6.08 -13.86
CA MET A 170 -21.86 -5.70 -14.97
C MET A 170 -21.18 -4.35 -14.74
N LEU A 171 -21.91 -3.35 -14.25
CA LEU A 171 -21.33 -2.05 -13.89
C LEU A 171 -20.27 -2.18 -12.81
N TYR A 172 -20.51 -3.02 -11.80
CA TYR A 172 -19.54 -3.33 -10.76
C TYR A 172 -18.23 -3.91 -11.34
N PHE A 173 -18.32 -4.88 -12.25
CA PHE A 173 -17.12 -5.46 -12.88
C PHE A 173 -16.43 -4.51 -13.84
N ILE A 174 -17.17 -3.67 -14.55
CA ILE A 174 -16.59 -2.62 -15.39
C ILE A 174 -15.76 -1.67 -14.50
N ILE A 175 -16.34 -1.16 -13.42
CA ILE A 175 -15.62 -0.30 -12.48
C ILE A 175 -14.39 -1.03 -11.91
N ALA A 176 -14.54 -2.29 -11.50
CA ALA A 176 -13.43 -3.08 -10.98
C ALA A 176 -12.31 -3.34 -12.00
N PHE A 177 -12.65 -3.39 -13.29
CA PHE A 177 -11.68 -3.60 -14.36
C PHE A 177 -10.93 -2.32 -14.73
N PHE A 178 -11.59 -1.16 -14.66
CA PHE A 178 -11.00 0.14 -15.02
C PHE A 178 -10.43 0.94 -13.84
N VAL A 179 -10.68 0.51 -12.60
CA VAL A 179 -10.09 1.04 -11.38
C VAL A 179 -8.95 0.16 -10.90
#